data_c258949c0f436474a4c5801b02947fcd
#
_entry.id   c258949c0f436474a4c5801b02947fcd
#
_cell.length_a   1.000
_cell.length_b   1.000
_cell.length_c   1.000
_cell.angle_alpha   90.00
_cell.angle_beta   90.00
_cell.angle_gamma   90.00
#
_symmetry.space_group_name_H-M   'P 1'
#
loop_
_entity.id
_entity.type
_entity.pdbx_description
1 polymer ?
#
loop_
_entity_poly.entity_id
_entity_poly.type
_entity_poly.pdbx_seq_one_letter_code
_entity_poly.pdbx_strand_id
1 'polypeptide(L)'
;MAIRIKTGKDINSRFNIDIDSIKPSEIGYLKVFNLKQDGYALKHEVSGTILEVTLKKTLGPGESTRLTLNFAGQLPKLIRRAGRESTEGVALSVAQWYPKIAEYDYEGWNAEPYLGREFHGVWGNFDVTLTLDKKYTVAASGYLQNPEEVGHGYSEKRGRVK
;
A
#
# COMPACT_ATOMS: atom_id res chain seq x y z
N MET A 1 -5.34 -4.39 -5.61
CA MET A 1 -4.26 -5.25 -5.10
C MET A 1 -4.82 -6.08 -3.96
N ALA A 2 -4.95 -7.37 -4.14
CA ALA A 2 -5.24 -8.26 -3.03
C ALA A 2 -3.90 -8.64 -2.38
N ILE A 3 -3.79 -8.59 -1.06
CA ILE A 3 -2.63 -9.13 -0.37
C ILE A 3 -2.74 -10.64 -0.48
N ARG A 4 -1.84 -11.25 -1.24
CA ARG A 4 -1.79 -12.70 -1.33
C ARG A 4 -1.29 -13.26 -0.01
N ILE A 5 -2.12 -13.99 0.68
CA ILE A 5 -1.70 -14.83 1.79
C ILE A 5 -1.11 -16.10 1.15
N LYS A 6 0.19 -16.32 1.34
CA LYS A 6 0.82 -17.55 0.88
C LYS A 6 0.21 -18.74 1.61
N THR A 7 -0.32 -19.67 0.85
CA THR A 7 -0.59 -21.02 1.33
C THR A 7 0.69 -21.83 1.13
N GLY A 8 1.31 -22.28 2.20
CA GLY A 8 2.49 -23.14 2.16
C GLY A 8 3.56 -22.73 3.17
N LYS A 9 4.32 -23.69 3.67
CA LYS A 9 5.46 -23.45 4.53
C LYS A 9 6.54 -22.72 3.73
N ASP A 10 6.76 -21.47 4.04
CA ASP A 10 7.88 -20.71 3.49
C ASP A 10 9.17 -21.22 4.18
N ILE A 11 10.02 -21.87 3.42
CA ILE A 11 11.29 -22.45 3.91
C ILE A 11 12.21 -21.38 4.49
N ASN A 12 12.01 -20.11 4.13
CA ASN A 12 12.76 -18.96 4.62
C ASN A 12 12.00 -18.12 5.66
N SER A 13 10.86 -18.57 6.15
CA SER A 13 10.10 -17.79 7.12
C SER A 13 10.79 -17.81 8.47
N ARG A 14 11.38 -16.68 8.83
CA ARG A 14 11.79 -16.40 10.22
C ARG A 14 10.60 -16.33 11.19
N PHE A 15 9.39 -16.48 10.65
CA PHE A 15 8.13 -16.37 11.36
C PHE A 15 7.29 -17.61 11.04
N ASN A 16 7.18 -18.52 11.99
CA ASN A 16 6.24 -19.64 11.95
C ASN A 16 4.83 -19.14 12.21
N ILE A 17 4.25 -18.44 11.24
CA ILE A 17 2.84 -18.06 11.29
C ILE A 17 2.09 -19.11 10.50
N ASP A 18 1.21 -19.81 11.18
CA ASP A 18 0.24 -20.68 10.54
C ASP A 18 -0.84 -19.81 9.87
N ILE A 19 -0.63 -19.54 8.59
CA ILE A 19 -1.53 -18.70 7.79
C ILE A 19 -2.90 -19.33 7.66
N ASP A 20 -2.99 -20.65 7.71
CA ASP A 20 -4.25 -21.38 7.58
C ASP A 20 -5.13 -21.24 8.83
N SER A 21 -4.55 -20.86 9.96
CA SER A 21 -5.27 -20.61 11.21
C SER A 21 -5.82 -19.17 11.35
N ILE A 22 -5.48 -18.25 10.42
CA ILE A 22 -5.87 -16.85 10.49
C ILE A 22 -7.36 -16.70 10.18
N LYS A 23 -8.09 -16.07 11.11
CA LYS A 23 -9.53 -15.81 10.93
C LYS A 23 -9.78 -14.74 9.85
N PRO A 24 -10.96 -14.75 9.19
CA PRO A 24 -11.32 -13.73 8.19
C PRO A 24 -11.22 -12.29 8.70
N SER A 25 -11.44 -12.06 9.99
CA SER A 25 -11.28 -10.73 10.63
C SER A 25 -9.83 -10.31 10.84
N GLU A 26 -8.89 -11.23 10.69
CA GLU A 26 -7.46 -11.02 10.95
C GLU A 26 -6.65 -10.89 9.66
N ILE A 27 -7.22 -11.28 8.52
CA ILE A 27 -6.58 -11.16 7.20
C ILE A 27 -6.60 -9.72 6.69
N GLY A 28 -5.62 -9.38 5.86
CA GLY A 28 -5.61 -8.12 5.12
C GLY A 28 -6.25 -8.27 3.75
N TYR A 29 -6.90 -7.22 3.29
CA TYR A 29 -7.35 -7.10 1.92
C TYR A 29 -7.30 -5.66 1.44
N LEU A 30 -7.34 -5.48 0.13
CA LEU A 30 -7.45 -4.19 -0.52
C LEU A 30 -8.38 -4.33 -1.73
N LYS A 31 -9.43 -3.50 -1.78
CA LYS A 31 -10.41 -3.47 -2.86
C LYS A 31 -10.35 -2.13 -3.56
N VAL A 32 -10.30 -2.14 -4.89
CA VAL A 32 -10.28 -0.94 -5.72
C VAL A 32 -11.64 -0.74 -6.37
N PHE A 33 -12.09 0.49 -6.46
CA PHE A 33 -13.32 0.90 -7.11
C PHE A 33 -13.21 2.31 -7.70
N ASN A 34 -14.16 2.67 -8.57
CA ASN A 34 -14.19 3.97 -9.26
C ASN A 34 -12.92 4.29 -10.05
N LEU A 35 -12.28 3.28 -10.64
CA LEU A 35 -11.06 3.48 -11.42
C LEU A 35 -11.39 4.21 -12.73
N LYS A 36 -10.64 5.29 -13.00
CA LYS A 36 -10.82 6.12 -14.19
C LYS A 36 -9.47 6.53 -14.78
N GLN A 37 -9.45 6.70 -16.11
CA GLN A 37 -8.39 7.36 -16.85
C GLN A 37 -8.94 8.71 -17.37
N ASP A 38 -8.34 9.81 -16.99
CA ASP A 38 -8.72 11.17 -17.42
C ASP A 38 -10.23 11.43 -17.31
N GLY A 39 -10.85 10.91 -16.24
CA GLY A 39 -12.28 11.02 -15.96
C GLY A 39 -13.16 9.90 -16.53
N TYR A 40 -12.68 9.09 -17.46
CA TYR A 40 -13.43 7.97 -18.05
C TYR A 40 -13.27 6.69 -17.24
N ALA A 41 -14.38 6.04 -16.92
CA ALA A 41 -14.38 4.78 -16.21
C ALA A 41 -13.63 3.69 -16.99
N LEU A 42 -12.83 2.91 -16.27
CA LEU A 42 -12.05 1.81 -16.82
C LEU A 42 -12.59 0.46 -16.35
N LYS A 43 -12.47 -0.53 -17.23
CA LYS A 43 -12.65 -1.94 -16.86
C LYS A 43 -11.35 -2.44 -16.23
N HIS A 44 -11.49 -3.25 -15.21
CA HIS A 44 -10.35 -3.89 -14.55
C HIS A 44 -10.74 -5.28 -14.06
N GLU A 45 -9.75 -6.11 -13.87
CA GLU A 45 -9.87 -7.45 -13.32
C GLU A 45 -8.77 -7.67 -12.27
N VAL A 46 -9.05 -8.47 -11.27
CA VAL A 46 -8.08 -8.82 -10.25
C VAL A 46 -7.62 -10.26 -10.46
N SER A 47 -6.36 -10.41 -10.79
CA SER A 47 -5.69 -11.70 -10.93
C SER A 47 -4.67 -11.87 -9.80
N GLY A 48 -5.00 -12.67 -8.80
CA GLY A 48 -4.16 -12.83 -7.61
C GLY A 48 -3.96 -11.51 -6.86
N THR A 49 -2.75 -10.95 -6.93
CA THR A 49 -2.38 -9.67 -6.31
C THR A 49 -2.28 -8.52 -7.31
N ILE A 50 -2.58 -8.79 -8.56
CA ILE A 50 -2.45 -7.83 -9.66
C ILE A 50 -3.83 -7.31 -10.05
N LEU A 51 -3.93 -6.00 -10.20
CA LEU A 51 -5.07 -5.33 -10.80
C LEU A 51 -4.74 -5.06 -12.26
N GLU A 52 -5.32 -5.83 -13.15
CA GLU A 52 -5.19 -5.64 -14.60
C GLU A 52 -6.18 -4.59 -15.07
N VAL A 53 -5.69 -3.58 -15.78
CA VAL A 53 -6.48 -2.43 -16.21
C VAL A 53 -6.38 -2.25 -17.71
N THR A 54 -7.53 -2.23 -18.38
CA THR A 54 -7.59 -1.88 -19.80
C THR A 54 -7.73 -0.37 -19.95
N LEU A 55 -6.68 0.29 -20.44
CA LEU A 55 -6.72 1.73 -20.69
C LEU A 55 -7.67 2.06 -21.83
N LYS A 56 -8.40 3.14 -21.72
CA LYS A 56 -9.27 3.67 -22.78
C LYS A 56 -8.46 4.33 -23.89
N LYS A 57 -7.38 5.01 -23.52
CA LYS A 57 -6.41 5.60 -24.44
C LYS A 57 -5.04 4.97 -24.16
N THR A 58 -4.45 4.38 -25.20
CA THR A 58 -3.07 3.88 -25.15
C THR A 58 -2.12 5.05 -24.97
N LEU A 59 -1.06 4.85 -24.22
CA LEU A 59 0.01 5.83 -24.01
C LEU A 59 1.16 5.53 -24.97
N GLY A 60 1.54 6.57 -25.73
CA GLY A 60 2.77 6.55 -26.52
C GLY A 60 3.99 6.97 -25.66
N PRO A 61 5.20 6.80 -26.23
CA PRO A 61 6.41 7.26 -25.58
C PRO A 61 6.36 8.77 -25.23
N GLY A 62 6.69 9.11 -24.00
CA GLY A 62 6.67 10.50 -23.51
C GLY A 62 5.28 11.05 -23.17
N GLU A 63 4.21 10.29 -23.39
CA GLU A 63 2.87 10.69 -22.98
C GLU A 63 2.62 10.39 -21.51
N SER A 64 1.71 11.13 -20.91
CA SER A 64 1.23 10.93 -19.54
C SER A 64 -0.28 10.84 -19.48
N THR A 65 -0.81 10.19 -18.46
CA THR A 65 -2.25 10.13 -18.17
C THR A 65 -2.48 10.23 -16.68
N ARG A 66 -3.69 10.59 -16.30
CA ARG A 66 -4.12 10.62 -14.90
C ARG A 66 -5.03 9.43 -14.61
N LEU A 67 -4.58 8.57 -13.73
CA LEU A 67 -5.43 7.52 -13.17
C LEU A 67 -5.97 8.00 -11.82
N THR A 68 -7.26 7.83 -11.61
CA THR A 68 -7.92 8.07 -10.32
C THR A 68 -8.66 6.82 -9.88
N LEU A 69 -8.61 6.52 -8.61
CA LEU A 69 -9.32 5.38 -8.05
C LEU A 69 -9.66 5.63 -6.58
N ASN A 70 -10.60 4.89 -6.09
CA ASN A 70 -10.84 4.75 -4.66
C ASN A 70 -10.43 3.35 -4.25
N PHE A 71 -10.02 3.20 -3.01
CA PHE A 71 -9.76 1.87 -2.46
C PHE A 71 -10.20 1.81 -1.00
N ALA A 72 -10.54 0.62 -0.58
CA ALA A 72 -10.79 0.29 0.82
C ALA A 72 -10.02 -0.97 1.18
N GLY A 73 -9.59 -1.06 2.43
CA GLY A 73 -8.83 -2.20 2.86
C GLY A 73 -8.98 -2.49 4.35
N GLN A 74 -8.61 -3.69 4.72
CA GLN A 74 -8.43 -4.13 6.09
C GLN A 74 -6.96 -4.44 6.31
N LEU A 75 -6.36 -3.83 7.32
CA LEU A 75 -5.03 -4.20 7.74
C LEU A 75 -5.10 -5.56 8.47
N PRO A 76 -4.20 -6.48 8.17
CA PRO A 76 -4.12 -7.74 8.91
C PRO A 76 -3.70 -7.48 10.35
N LYS A 77 -3.86 -8.46 11.23
CA LYS A 77 -3.05 -8.48 12.47
C LYS A 77 -1.60 -8.39 12.09
N LEU A 78 -0.80 -7.73 12.94
CA LEU A 78 0.61 -7.51 12.63
C LEU A 78 1.34 -8.84 12.50
N ILE A 79 1.76 -9.13 11.28
CA ILE A 79 2.50 -10.35 10.96
C ILE A 79 3.99 -10.03 10.77
N ARG A 80 4.28 -8.85 10.19
CA ARG A 80 5.64 -8.44 9.90
C ARG A 80 5.79 -6.93 10.07
N ARG A 81 5.80 -6.17 8.99
CA ARG A 81 5.99 -4.70 8.96
C ARG A 81 4.73 -3.91 8.64
N ALA A 82 3.64 -4.60 8.37
CA ALA A 82 2.33 -3.98 8.17
C ALA A 82 1.26 -4.77 8.88
N GLY A 83 0.40 -4.08 9.60
CA GLY A 83 -0.69 -4.68 10.34
C GLY A 83 -1.19 -3.79 11.46
N ARG A 84 -2.05 -4.34 12.29
CA ARG A 84 -2.66 -3.71 13.46
C ARG A 84 -2.41 -4.53 14.72
N GLU A 85 -2.59 -3.89 15.86
CA GLU A 85 -2.54 -4.56 17.17
C GLU A 85 -1.18 -5.23 17.45
N SER A 86 -0.10 -4.49 17.29
CA SER A 86 1.23 -5.02 17.60
C SER A 86 1.38 -5.29 19.09
N THR A 87 2.21 -6.26 19.43
CA THR A 87 2.55 -6.58 20.83
C THR A 87 3.30 -5.45 21.52
N GLU A 88 3.96 -4.57 20.76
CA GLU A 88 4.70 -3.40 21.25
C GLU A 88 3.81 -2.18 21.47
N GLY A 89 2.50 -2.31 21.29
CA GLY A 89 1.55 -1.23 21.51
C GLY A 89 1.34 -0.27 20.34
N VAL A 90 1.90 -0.56 19.17
CA VAL A 90 1.64 0.20 17.95
C VAL A 90 0.28 -0.22 17.38
N ALA A 91 -0.68 0.70 17.37
CA ALA A 91 -2.03 0.40 16.92
C ALA A 91 -2.10 0.01 15.46
N LEU A 92 -1.40 0.74 14.60
CA LEU A 92 -1.36 0.53 13.15
C LEU A 92 0.06 0.71 12.65
N SER A 93 0.56 -0.26 11.90
CA SER A 93 1.81 -0.16 11.15
C SER A 93 1.50 -0.39 9.68
N VAL A 94 1.79 0.57 8.82
CA VAL A 94 1.43 0.51 7.40
C VAL A 94 2.63 0.79 6.53
N ALA A 95 2.92 -0.15 5.64
CA ALA A 95 3.96 0.00 4.63
C ALA A 95 3.40 -0.46 3.29
N GLN A 96 3.55 0.37 2.25
CA GLN A 96 3.09 0.05 0.89
C GLN A 96 1.59 -0.34 0.84
N TRP A 97 0.77 0.41 1.54
CA TRP A 97 -0.64 0.12 1.85
C TRP A 97 -1.64 0.63 0.81
N TYR A 98 -1.19 1.08 -0.32
CA TYR A 98 -1.99 1.63 -1.41
C TYR A 98 -1.78 0.84 -2.71
N PRO A 99 -2.73 0.87 -3.65
CA PRO A 99 -2.54 0.34 -5.00
C PRO A 99 -1.43 1.11 -5.70
N LYS A 100 -0.40 0.42 -6.15
CA LYS A 100 0.71 1.05 -6.86
C LYS A 100 0.88 0.44 -8.24
N ILE A 101 1.38 1.24 -9.17
CA ILE A 101 1.67 0.79 -10.53
C ILE A 101 2.81 -0.22 -10.48
N ALA A 102 2.64 -1.33 -11.18
CA ALA A 102 3.74 -2.25 -11.44
C ALA A 102 4.78 -1.56 -12.34
N GLU A 103 6.03 -1.91 -12.17
CA GLU A 103 7.08 -1.41 -13.04
C GLU A 103 6.93 -1.97 -14.45
N TYR A 104 7.24 -1.16 -15.45
CA TYR A 104 7.30 -1.57 -16.85
C TYR A 104 8.71 -1.29 -17.36
N ASP A 105 9.37 -2.33 -17.84
CA ASP A 105 10.72 -2.27 -18.37
C ASP A 105 10.85 -2.95 -19.73
N TYR A 106 12.06 -3.31 -20.14
CA TYR A 106 12.34 -3.96 -21.43
C TYR A 106 11.76 -5.38 -21.53
N GLU A 107 11.42 -6.03 -20.42
CA GLU A 107 10.75 -7.33 -20.35
C GLU A 107 9.22 -7.20 -20.29
N GLY A 108 8.71 -5.97 -20.11
CA GLY A 108 7.30 -5.68 -19.96
C GLY A 108 6.89 -5.36 -18.54
N TRP A 109 5.68 -5.77 -18.14
CA TRP A 109 5.15 -5.51 -16.81
C TRP A 109 5.73 -6.46 -15.78
N ASN A 110 6.39 -5.91 -14.76
CA ASN A 110 6.83 -6.66 -13.58
C ASN A 110 5.63 -6.93 -12.65
N ALA A 111 4.78 -7.85 -13.10
CA ALA A 111 3.52 -8.20 -12.42
C ALA A 111 3.57 -9.57 -11.72
N GLU A 112 4.76 -10.06 -11.42
CA GLU A 112 4.95 -11.36 -10.79
C GLU A 112 4.48 -11.37 -9.34
N PRO A 113 4.00 -12.52 -8.87
CA PRO A 113 3.66 -12.69 -7.47
C PRO A 113 4.91 -12.52 -6.58
N TYR A 114 4.72 -11.92 -5.41
CA TYR A 114 5.78 -11.86 -4.42
C TYR A 114 6.24 -13.27 -3.98
N LEU A 115 7.48 -13.60 -4.25
CA LEU A 115 8.08 -14.92 -3.99
C LEU A 115 9.13 -14.91 -2.86
N GLY A 116 9.03 -13.98 -1.92
CA GLY A 116 9.98 -13.87 -0.81
C GLY A 116 11.15 -12.92 -1.08
N ARG A 117 11.15 -12.23 -2.21
CA ARG A 117 12.06 -11.14 -2.54
C ARG A 117 11.32 -9.82 -2.58
N GLU A 118 12.03 -8.71 -2.40
CA GLU A 118 11.45 -7.39 -2.58
C GLU A 118 11.05 -7.21 -4.05
N PHE A 119 9.95 -6.53 -4.24
CA PHE A 119 9.46 -6.17 -5.57
C PHE A 119 9.93 -4.75 -5.93
N HIS A 120 10.00 -4.46 -7.18
CA HIS A 120 10.32 -3.13 -7.69
C HIS A 120 9.25 -2.10 -7.25
N GLY A 121 9.69 -0.90 -6.95
CA GLY A 121 8.84 0.23 -6.69
C GLY A 121 9.11 1.35 -7.68
N VAL A 122 8.08 1.83 -8.34
CA VAL A 122 8.19 2.96 -9.25
C VAL A 122 8.52 4.22 -8.47
N TRP A 123 9.51 4.98 -8.93
CA TRP A 123 9.86 6.26 -8.36
C TRP A 123 8.81 7.32 -8.68
N GLY A 124 8.59 8.24 -7.75
CA GLY A 124 7.66 9.34 -7.96
C GLY A 124 7.59 10.29 -6.78
N ASN A 125 6.92 11.41 -6.99
CA ASN A 125 6.55 12.32 -5.93
C ASN A 125 5.24 11.83 -5.29
N PHE A 126 5.16 11.95 -3.96
CA PHE A 126 3.99 11.53 -3.20
C PHE A 126 3.50 12.69 -2.34
N ASP A 127 2.26 13.10 -2.58
CA ASP A 127 1.50 13.96 -1.68
C ASP A 127 0.47 13.11 -0.96
N VAL A 128 0.59 13.03 0.36
CA VAL A 128 -0.24 12.13 1.16
C VAL A 128 -0.98 12.91 2.22
N THR A 129 -2.29 12.78 2.24
CA THR A 129 -3.14 13.32 3.29
C THR A 129 -3.70 12.16 4.12
N LEU A 130 -3.46 12.20 5.44
CA LEU A 130 -3.98 11.23 6.39
C LEU A 130 -5.03 11.90 7.27
N THR A 131 -6.22 11.31 7.33
CA THR A 131 -7.27 11.73 8.26
C THR A 131 -7.51 10.62 9.27
N LEU A 132 -7.25 10.90 10.53
CA LEU A 132 -7.29 9.94 11.61
C LEU A 132 -8.01 10.53 12.84
N ASP A 133 -8.42 9.65 13.75
CA ASP A 133 -8.86 10.06 15.06
C ASP A 133 -7.70 10.74 15.82
N LYS A 134 -7.98 11.87 16.47
CA LYS A 134 -6.99 12.68 17.21
C LYS A 134 -6.27 11.94 18.35
N LYS A 135 -6.76 10.78 18.74
CA LYS A 135 -6.08 9.94 19.75
C LYS A 135 -4.80 9.29 19.23
N TYR A 136 -4.61 9.22 17.90
CA TYR A 136 -3.43 8.62 17.30
C TYR A 136 -2.31 9.64 17.14
N THR A 137 -1.11 9.25 17.49
CA THR A 137 0.12 9.94 17.10
C THR A 137 0.67 9.26 15.86
N VAL A 138 0.96 10.06 14.83
CA VAL A 138 1.43 9.56 13.54
C VAL A 138 2.93 9.73 13.43
N ALA A 139 3.63 8.66 13.08
CA ALA A 139 4.99 8.70 12.59
C ALA A 139 4.99 8.21 11.14
N ALA A 140 5.53 8.98 10.23
CA ALA A 140 5.54 8.66 8.80
C ALA A 140 6.86 9.07 8.13
N SER A 141 7.13 8.50 6.96
CA SER A 141 8.17 8.97 6.07
C SER A 141 7.73 10.26 5.37
N GLY A 142 8.69 11.04 4.87
CA GLY A 142 8.44 12.30 4.18
C GLY A 142 8.49 13.52 5.11
N TYR A 143 7.97 14.63 4.62
CA TYR A 143 7.96 15.91 5.33
C TYR A 143 6.54 16.25 5.76
N LEU A 144 6.32 16.41 7.07
CA LEU A 144 5.04 16.87 7.60
C LEU A 144 4.80 18.33 7.19
N GLN A 145 3.67 18.59 6.53
CA GLN A 145 3.34 19.92 6.01
C GLN A 145 2.64 20.82 7.04
N ASN A 146 1.96 20.23 8.03
CA ASN A 146 1.16 20.93 9.03
C ASN A 146 1.52 20.53 10.48
N PRO A 147 2.80 20.67 10.90
CA PRO A 147 3.26 20.25 12.23
C PRO A 147 2.57 21.01 13.38
N GLU A 148 2.15 22.25 13.13
CA GLU A 148 1.49 23.10 14.12
C GLU A 148 0.08 22.60 14.50
N GLU A 149 -0.58 21.90 13.56
CA GLU A 149 -1.94 21.40 13.77
C GLU A 149 -1.96 20.00 14.40
N VAL A 150 -1.02 19.15 14.03
CA VAL A 150 -1.08 17.71 14.33
C VAL A 150 0.18 17.16 15.00
N GLY A 151 1.23 17.95 15.07
CA GLY A 151 2.55 17.47 15.47
C GLY A 151 2.68 17.27 16.98
N HIS A 152 2.78 16.02 17.40
CA HIS A 152 3.24 15.66 18.73
C HIS A 152 4.75 15.43 18.73
N GLY A 153 5.51 16.23 19.48
CA GLY A 153 6.95 16.09 19.60
C GLY A 153 7.77 16.66 18.43
N TYR A 154 7.16 17.40 17.51
CA TYR A 154 7.87 18.15 16.50
C TYR A 154 8.27 19.54 17.04
N SER A 155 9.49 19.99 16.71
CA SER A 155 9.89 21.36 17.02
C SER A 155 9.45 22.29 15.89
N GLU A 156 9.09 23.53 16.25
CA GLU A 156 8.76 24.60 15.29
C GLU A 156 9.87 24.86 14.25
N LYS A 157 11.10 24.50 14.58
CA LYS A 157 12.23 24.59 13.69
C LYS A 157 12.45 23.27 12.95
N ARG A 158 11.90 23.16 11.74
CA ARG A 158 12.20 22.14 10.73
C ARG A 158 11.67 20.72 10.97
N GLY A 159 10.53 20.53 11.62
CA GLY A 159 9.91 19.20 11.72
C GLY A 159 10.81 18.12 12.35
N ARG A 160 11.69 18.48 13.26
CA ARG A 160 12.50 17.52 14.00
C ARG A 160 11.72 17.05 15.22
N VAL A 161 11.66 15.74 15.38
CA VAL A 161 11.18 15.14 16.62
C VAL A 161 12.16 15.51 17.74
N LYS A 162 11.62 15.96 18.88
CA LYS A 162 12.41 16.20 20.10
C LYS A 162 12.68 14.89 20.81
#